data_7a469c247aeddd427d83d8a56e97e2a1
#
_entry.id   7a469c247aeddd427d83d8a56e97e2a1
#
_cell.length_a   1.000
_cell.length_b   1.000
_cell.length_c   1.000
_cell.angle_alpha   90.00
_cell.angle_beta   90.00
_cell.angle_gamma   90.00
#
_symmetry.space_group_name_H-M   'P 1'
#
loop_
_entity.id
_entity.type
_entity.pdbx_description
1 polymer ?
#
loop_
_entity_poly.entity_id
_entity_poly.type
_entity_poly.pdbx_seq_one_letter_code
_entity_poly.pdbx_strand_id
1 'polypeptide(L)'
;MANKYDNIPLNVILDNIKDKDIFANTAEVICSMRETVTFSKFFYIPANCFRDMNYVIAAINYIITPFGYKASWNWLHDVDVSGNYCIHLFLDEI
;
A
#
# COMPACT_ATOMS: atom_id res chain seq x y z
N MET A 1 14.89 -4.32 -6.50
CA MET A 1 14.54 -5.76 -6.51
C MET A 1 13.04 -5.92 -6.65
N ALA A 2 12.57 -6.80 -7.53
CA ALA A 2 11.15 -7.00 -7.73
C ALA A 2 10.53 -7.70 -6.50
N ASN A 3 9.35 -7.26 -6.10
CA ASN A 3 8.56 -7.90 -5.07
C ASN A 3 8.02 -9.22 -5.62
N LYS A 4 7.96 -10.27 -4.81
CA LYS A 4 7.42 -11.57 -5.22
C LYS A 4 5.97 -11.49 -5.70
N TYR A 5 5.25 -10.43 -5.34
CA TYR A 5 3.85 -10.23 -5.75
C TYR A 5 3.73 -9.53 -7.11
N ASP A 6 4.82 -9.02 -7.68
CA ASP A 6 4.77 -8.21 -8.92
C ASP A 6 4.36 -9.04 -10.14
N ASN A 7 4.58 -10.35 -10.10
CA ASN A 7 4.26 -11.25 -11.21
C ASN A 7 2.89 -11.93 -11.08
N ILE A 8 2.15 -11.60 -10.04
CA ILE A 8 0.81 -12.19 -9.81
C ILE A 8 -0.21 -11.38 -10.61
N PRO A 9 -1.13 -12.02 -11.37
CA PRO A 9 -2.18 -11.29 -12.09
C PRO A 9 -3.03 -10.44 -11.15
N LEU A 10 -3.45 -9.27 -11.62
CA LEU A 10 -4.19 -8.30 -10.80
C LEU A 10 -5.45 -8.90 -10.18
N ASN A 11 -6.21 -9.69 -10.96
CA ASN A 11 -7.43 -10.31 -10.44
C ASN A 11 -7.15 -11.26 -9.27
N VAL A 12 -6.03 -11.99 -9.32
CA VAL A 12 -5.62 -12.87 -8.23
C VAL A 12 -5.21 -12.07 -7.00
N ILE A 13 -4.49 -10.98 -7.20
CA ILE A 13 -4.10 -10.08 -6.11
C ILE A 13 -5.36 -9.54 -5.41
N LEU A 14 -6.31 -9.03 -6.17
CA LEU A 14 -7.54 -8.45 -5.63
C LEU A 14 -8.36 -9.49 -4.86
N ASP A 15 -8.38 -10.73 -5.34
CA ASP A 15 -9.10 -11.81 -4.66
C ASP A 15 -8.48 -12.17 -3.30
N ASN A 16 -7.21 -11.88 -3.11
CA ASN A 16 -6.51 -12.13 -1.84
C ASN A 16 -6.66 -10.99 -0.83
N ILE A 17 -7.20 -9.84 -1.23
CA ILE A 17 -7.44 -8.73 -0.32
C ILE A 17 -8.78 -8.96 0.36
N LYS A 18 -8.74 -9.29 1.65
CA LYS A 18 -9.95 -9.58 2.42
C LYS A 18 -10.67 -8.31 2.85
N ASP A 19 -9.92 -7.30 3.22
CA ASP A 19 -10.47 -6.02 3.67
C ASP A 19 -10.39 -5.01 2.52
N LYS A 20 -11.53 -4.79 1.85
CA LYS A 20 -11.60 -3.86 0.73
C LYS A 20 -11.46 -2.40 1.16
N ASP A 21 -11.78 -2.10 2.42
CA ASP A 21 -11.64 -0.75 2.96
C ASP A 21 -10.15 -0.36 3.07
N ILE A 22 -9.30 -1.30 3.49
CA ILE A 22 -7.87 -1.00 3.58
C ILE A 22 -7.27 -0.75 2.19
N PHE A 23 -7.75 -1.46 1.17
CA PHE A 23 -7.34 -1.21 -0.20
C PHE A 23 -7.77 0.19 -0.66
N ALA A 24 -9.04 0.54 -0.45
CA ALA A 24 -9.57 1.84 -0.85
C ALA A 24 -8.88 2.98 -0.11
N ASN A 25 -8.68 2.85 1.20
CA ASN A 25 -8.03 3.87 2.01
C ASN A 25 -6.57 4.07 1.62
N THR A 26 -5.85 2.97 1.39
CA THR A 26 -4.44 3.05 0.99
C THR A 26 -4.30 3.67 -0.40
N ALA A 27 -5.16 3.29 -1.33
CA ALA A 27 -5.17 3.86 -2.67
C ALA A 27 -5.44 5.36 -2.64
N GLU A 28 -6.39 5.80 -1.81
CA GLU A 28 -6.70 7.21 -1.65
C GLU A 28 -5.50 7.99 -1.09
N VAL A 29 -4.82 7.44 -0.09
CA VAL A 29 -3.63 8.07 0.49
C VAL A 29 -2.52 8.20 -0.56
N ILE A 30 -2.27 7.15 -1.33
CA ILE A 30 -1.22 7.17 -2.36
C ILE A 30 -1.57 8.14 -3.50
N CYS A 31 -2.83 8.21 -3.91
CA CYS A 31 -3.26 9.20 -4.89
C CYS A 31 -3.05 10.63 -4.38
N SER A 32 -3.37 10.88 -3.11
CA SER A 32 -3.14 12.18 -2.49
C SER A 32 -1.65 12.51 -2.44
N MET A 33 -0.79 11.54 -2.12
CA MET A 33 0.66 11.73 -2.15
C MET A 33 1.15 12.15 -3.52
N ARG A 34 0.64 11.52 -4.58
CA ARG A 34 1.00 11.87 -5.94
C ARG A 34 0.57 13.30 -6.29
N GLU A 35 -0.65 13.68 -5.92
CA GLU A 35 -1.18 15.01 -6.20
C GLU A 35 -0.44 16.11 -5.47
N THR A 36 0.00 15.85 -4.24
CA THR A 36 0.73 16.82 -3.41
C THR A 36 2.25 16.69 -3.52
N VAL A 37 2.73 15.82 -4.39
CA VAL A 37 4.16 15.51 -4.59
C VAL A 37 4.83 15.17 -3.25
N THR A 38 4.17 14.32 -2.48
CA THR A 38 4.67 13.81 -1.20
C THR A 38 5.21 12.40 -1.41
N PHE A 39 6.47 12.14 -1.01
CA PHE A 39 7.13 10.87 -1.30
C PHE A 39 7.18 9.91 -0.13
N SER A 40 6.76 10.33 1.05
CA SER A 40 6.62 9.44 2.20
C SER A 40 5.51 9.92 3.12
N LYS A 41 4.81 8.99 3.78
CA LYS A 41 3.73 9.33 4.68
C LYS A 41 3.50 8.19 5.67
N PHE A 42 3.21 8.55 6.92
CA PHE A 42 2.79 7.58 7.94
C PHE A 42 1.32 7.23 7.74
N PHE A 43 1.00 5.95 7.95
CA PHE A 43 -0.35 5.46 7.78
C PHE A 43 -0.63 4.39 8.84
N TYR A 44 -1.78 4.46 9.49
CA TYR A 44 -2.16 3.51 10.53
C TYR A 44 -3.17 2.52 10.00
N ILE A 45 -2.92 1.23 10.21
CA ILE A 45 -3.80 0.16 9.76
C ILE A 45 -4.16 -0.75 10.93
N PRO A 46 -5.37 -1.35 10.94
CA PRO A 46 -5.69 -2.37 11.92
C PRO A 46 -4.73 -3.55 11.82
N ALA A 47 -4.38 -4.16 12.96
CA ALA A 47 -3.42 -5.26 13.01
C ALA A 47 -3.82 -6.43 12.11
N ASN A 48 -5.12 -6.72 12.01
CA ASN A 48 -5.61 -7.83 11.18
C ASN A 48 -5.52 -7.55 9.67
N CYS A 49 -5.27 -6.31 9.26
CA CYS A 49 -5.10 -5.94 7.86
C CYS A 49 -3.64 -5.96 7.41
N PHE A 50 -2.70 -6.14 8.33
CA PHE A 50 -1.27 -6.11 8.07
C PHE A 50 -0.86 -7.09 6.97
N ARG A 51 -1.44 -8.28 6.99
CA ARG A 51 -1.17 -9.32 5.98
C ARG A 51 -1.55 -8.88 4.58
N ASP A 52 -2.63 -8.13 4.45
CA ASP A 52 -3.15 -7.75 3.14
C ASP A 52 -2.32 -6.64 2.47
N MET A 53 -1.46 -5.96 3.22
CA MET A 53 -0.72 -4.80 2.68
C MET A 53 0.16 -5.16 1.49
N ASN A 54 0.75 -6.35 1.46
CA ASN A 54 1.55 -6.76 0.30
C ASN A 54 0.71 -6.86 -0.96
N TYR A 55 -0.50 -7.41 -0.84
CA TYR A 55 -1.44 -7.49 -1.96
C TYR A 55 -2.00 -6.11 -2.32
N VAL A 56 -2.31 -5.31 -1.32
CA VAL A 56 -2.82 -3.95 -1.52
C VAL A 56 -1.82 -3.11 -2.32
N ILE A 57 -0.56 -3.11 -1.89
CA ILE A 57 0.49 -2.34 -2.56
C ILE A 57 0.75 -2.89 -3.97
N ALA A 58 0.75 -4.22 -4.15
CA ALA A 58 0.92 -4.81 -5.47
C ALA A 58 -0.22 -4.40 -6.42
N ALA A 59 -1.46 -4.41 -5.95
CA ALA A 59 -2.60 -3.98 -6.76
C ALA A 59 -2.51 -2.50 -7.12
N ILE A 60 -2.14 -1.66 -6.17
CA ILE A 60 -1.97 -0.23 -6.41
C ILE A 60 -0.86 0.01 -7.45
N ASN A 61 0.24 -0.74 -7.39
CA ASN A 61 1.32 -0.62 -8.36
C ASN A 61 0.89 -0.98 -9.78
N TYR A 62 -0.03 -1.94 -9.94
CA TYR A 62 -0.62 -2.19 -11.26
C TYR A 62 -1.31 -0.96 -11.82
N ILE A 63 -1.93 -0.17 -10.95
CA ILE A 63 -2.69 1.01 -11.36
C ILE A 63 -1.76 2.20 -11.63
N ILE A 64 -0.77 2.44 -10.78
CA ILE A 64 0.04 3.66 -10.84
C ILE A 64 1.31 3.55 -11.68
N THR A 65 1.80 2.34 -11.94
CA THR A 65 3.02 2.15 -12.74
C THR A 65 2.91 2.80 -14.13
N PRO A 66 1.77 2.70 -14.85
CA PRO A 66 1.62 3.38 -16.13
C PRO A 66 1.75 4.90 -16.05
N PHE A 67 1.54 5.48 -14.87
CA PHE A 67 1.69 6.92 -14.64
C PHE A 67 3.09 7.31 -14.19
N GLY A 68 4.02 6.35 -14.11
CA GLY A 68 5.40 6.61 -13.77
C GLY A 68 5.72 6.60 -12.27
N TYR A 69 4.91 5.91 -11.47
CA TYR A 69 5.10 5.84 -10.03
C TYR A 69 5.13 4.41 -9.52
N LYS A 70 5.82 4.21 -8.40
CA LYS A 70 5.84 2.93 -7.68
C LYS A 70 5.69 3.19 -6.19
N ALA A 71 4.79 2.45 -5.54
CA ALA A 71 4.56 2.51 -4.11
C ALA A 71 5.25 1.34 -3.39
N SER A 72 5.70 1.61 -2.17
CA SER A 72 6.23 0.59 -1.27
C SER A 72 5.86 0.95 0.16
N TRP A 73 6.13 0.03 1.10
CA TRP A 73 5.80 0.27 2.49
C TRP A 73 6.75 -0.49 3.42
N ASN A 74 6.91 0.04 4.64
CA ASN A 74 7.63 -0.62 5.73
C ASN A 74 6.80 -0.54 7.00
N TRP A 75 6.87 -1.61 7.81
CA TRP A 75 6.31 -1.59 9.15
C TRP A 75 7.32 -0.97 10.11
N LEU A 76 6.87 0.00 10.92
CA LEU A 76 7.74 0.70 11.87
C LEU A 76 7.83 0.01 13.23
N HIS A 77 7.21 -1.17 13.39
CA HIS A 77 7.15 -1.90 14.66
C HIS A 77 6.54 -1.04 15.78
N ASP A 78 5.65 -0.14 15.43
CA ASP A 78 4.97 0.76 16.34
C ASP A 78 3.46 0.53 16.28
N VAL A 79 2.82 0.57 17.45
CA VAL A 79 1.38 0.31 17.57
C VAL A 79 0.79 1.45 18.39
N ASP A 80 -0.30 2.05 17.91
CA ASP A 80 -0.96 3.12 18.66
C ASP A 80 -1.83 2.58 19.80
N VAL A 81 -2.45 3.49 20.55
CA VAL A 81 -3.26 3.12 21.72
C VAL A 81 -4.51 2.31 21.35
N SER A 82 -4.93 2.37 20.11
CA SER A 82 -6.08 1.63 19.58
C SER A 82 -5.71 0.28 18.99
N GLY A 83 -4.42 -0.09 19.02
CA GLY A 83 -3.93 -1.34 18.45
C GLY A 83 -3.69 -1.29 16.95
N ASN A 84 -3.66 -0.12 16.34
CA ASN A 84 -3.35 0.02 14.93
C ASN A 84 -1.84 0.02 14.71
N TYR A 85 -1.41 -0.64 13.64
CA TYR A 85 0.00 -0.71 13.27
C TYR A 85 0.36 0.51 12.43
N CYS A 86 1.47 1.17 12.80
CA CYS A 86 2.00 2.28 12.02
C CYS A 86 2.89 1.75 10.92
N ILE A 87 2.58 2.11 9.68
CA ILE A 87 3.41 1.80 8.52
C ILE A 87 3.89 3.08 7.87
N HIS A 88 4.99 2.98 7.12
CA HIS A 88 5.53 4.08 6.35
C HIS A 88 5.32 3.77 4.88
N LEU A 89 4.51 4.59 4.23
CA LEU A 89 4.25 4.49 2.79
C LEU A 89 5.27 5.35 2.04
N PHE A 90 5.77 4.81 0.94
CA PHE A 90 6.71 5.51 0.06
C PHE A 90 6.15 5.55 -1.35
N LEU A 91 6.38 6.66 -2.04
CA LEU A 91 6.01 6.82 -3.43
C LEU A 91 7.24 7.28 -4.19
N ASP A 92 7.69 6.49 -5.15
CA ASP A 92 8.86 6.80 -5.96
C ASP A 92 8.46 7.04 -7.41
N GLU A 93 9.14 7.95 -8.08
CA GLU A 93 9.05 8.10 -9.52
C GLU A 93 9.91 7.04 -10.20
N ILE A 94 9.37 6.45 -11.25
CA ILE A 94 10.10 5.44 -12.03
C ILE A 94 10.95 6.10 -13.09
#